data_0fb3216cf5199aea08051fead5087175
#
_entry.id   0fb3216cf5199aea08051fead5087175
#
_cell.length_a   1.000
_cell.length_b   1.000
_cell.length_c   1.000
_cell.angle_alpha   90.00
_cell.angle_beta   90.00
_cell.angle_gamma   90.00
#
_symmetry.space_group_name_H-M   'P 1'
#
loop_
_entity.id
_entity.type
_entity.pdbx_description
1 polymer ?
#
loop_
_entity_poly.entity_id
_entity_poly.type
_entity_poly.pdbx_seq_one_letter_code
_entity_poly.pdbx_strand_id
1 'polypeptide(L)'
;MEILVIIATELSKTKAVRMAKLLIKEKLAACVSIKQIFSVYEWDDDIQETKEFEITIKSKPEFKDDLIDFLHKNSTYDVPQIIYKKYHAEIKYYDWLNKTI
;
A
#
# COMPACT_ATOMS: atom_id res chain seq x y z
N MET A 1 -7.23 -15.79 12.04
CA MET A 1 -7.32 -14.32 12.18
C MET A 1 -6.57 -13.68 11.04
N GLU A 2 -7.32 -13.08 10.16
CA GLU A 2 -6.77 -12.58 8.91
C GLU A 2 -6.65 -11.07 8.90
N ILE A 3 -5.55 -10.58 8.33
CA ILE A 3 -5.36 -9.17 8.02
C ILE A 3 -5.24 -9.01 6.51
N LEU A 4 -5.53 -7.81 6.02
CA LEU A 4 -5.34 -7.46 4.63
C LEU A 4 -3.97 -6.82 4.45
N VAL A 5 -3.24 -7.25 3.43
CA VAL A 5 -1.99 -6.62 3.02
C VAL A 5 -2.14 -6.17 1.57
N ILE A 6 -1.92 -4.89 1.33
CA ILE A 6 -1.91 -4.31 -0.02
C ILE A 6 -0.50 -3.81 -0.32
N ILE A 7 -0.01 -4.12 -1.51
CA ILE A 7 1.27 -3.63 -2.00
C ILE A 7 1.00 -2.70 -3.18
N ALA A 8 1.55 -1.50 -3.10
CA ALA A 8 1.47 -0.49 -4.15
C ALA A 8 2.84 0.18 -4.31
N THR A 9 2.99 1.01 -5.31
CA THR A 9 4.25 1.72 -5.55
C THR A 9 4.01 3.21 -5.76
N GLU A 10 5.03 4.01 -5.48
CA GLU A 10 5.02 5.45 -5.72
C GLU A 10 6.39 5.90 -6.25
N LEU A 11 6.41 7.00 -7.00
CA LEU A 11 7.62 7.47 -7.68
C LEU A 11 8.65 8.11 -6.74
N SER A 12 8.19 8.76 -5.66
CA SER A 12 9.09 9.46 -4.75
C SER A 12 8.85 9.05 -3.32
N LYS A 13 9.90 9.15 -2.50
CA LYS A 13 9.80 8.90 -1.06
C LYS A 13 8.83 9.88 -0.41
N THR A 14 8.89 11.15 -0.80
CA THR A 14 8.01 12.18 -0.26
C THR A 14 6.54 11.85 -0.47
N LYS A 15 6.19 11.41 -1.67
CA LYS A 15 4.81 11.03 -1.98
C LYS A 15 4.39 9.76 -1.26
N ALA A 16 5.30 8.77 -1.17
CA ALA A 16 5.02 7.53 -0.44
C ALA A 16 4.76 7.79 1.04
N VAL A 17 5.59 8.62 1.67
CA VAL A 17 5.42 8.99 3.09
C VAL A 17 4.13 9.78 3.30
N ARG A 18 3.81 10.71 2.40
CA ARG A 18 2.55 11.47 2.49
C ARG A 18 1.34 10.55 2.41
N MET A 19 1.35 9.62 1.46
CA MET A 19 0.28 8.65 1.30
C MET A 19 0.14 7.77 2.55
N ALA A 20 1.26 7.30 3.09
CA ALA A 20 1.28 6.50 4.31
C ALA A 20 0.66 7.25 5.49
N LYS A 21 1.06 8.52 5.69
CA LYS A 21 0.52 9.35 6.78
C LYS A 21 -0.98 9.59 6.63
N LEU A 22 -1.45 9.82 5.40
CA LEU A 22 -2.89 9.98 5.15
C LEU A 22 -3.67 8.71 5.48
N LEU A 23 -3.17 7.56 5.08
CA LEU A 23 -3.81 6.27 5.37
C LEU A 23 -3.94 6.04 6.87
N ILE A 24 -2.90 6.35 7.63
CA ILE A 24 -2.93 6.24 9.10
C ILE A 24 -3.90 7.24 9.71
N LYS A 25 -3.86 8.49 9.26
CA LYS A 25 -4.73 9.55 9.77
C LYS A 25 -6.20 9.25 9.52
N GLU A 26 -6.52 8.71 8.36
CA GLU A 26 -7.88 8.36 7.95
C GLU A 26 -8.37 7.04 8.60
N LYS A 27 -7.53 6.39 9.39
CA LYS A 27 -7.86 5.09 10.01
C LYS A 27 -8.13 3.99 8.99
N LEU A 28 -7.56 4.10 7.82
CA LEU A 28 -7.67 3.08 6.77
C LEU A 28 -6.57 2.02 6.84
N ALA A 29 -5.47 2.33 7.51
CA ALA A 29 -4.37 1.40 7.70
C ALA A 29 -3.80 1.49 9.11
N ALA A 30 -3.39 0.36 9.65
CA ALA A 30 -2.75 0.31 10.96
C ALA A 30 -1.25 0.55 10.85
N CYS A 31 -0.64 0.12 9.76
CA CYS A 31 0.79 0.25 9.53
C CYS A 31 1.04 0.33 8.03
N VAL A 32 1.98 1.18 7.64
CA VAL A 32 2.45 1.28 6.25
C VAL A 32 3.97 1.26 6.27
N SER A 33 4.55 0.26 5.64
CA SER A 33 6.00 0.13 5.48
C SER A 33 6.40 0.62 4.10
N ILE A 34 7.56 1.27 4.01
CA ILE A 34 8.06 1.85 2.77
C ILE A 34 9.49 1.35 2.54
N LYS A 35 9.77 0.88 1.33
CA LYS A 35 11.14 0.55 0.93
C LYS A 35 11.39 0.98 -0.51
N GLN A 36 12.64 1.33 -0.79
CA GLN A 36 13.08 1.65 -2.13
C GLN A 36 13.27 0.36 -2.91
N ILE A 37 12.76 0.34 -4.16
CA ILE A 37 12.94 -0.77 -5.09
C ILE A 37 13.41 -0.24 -6.43
N PHE A 38 13.90 -1.14 -7.28
CA PHE A 38 14.29 -0.85 -8.65
C PHE A 38 13.47 -1.75 -9.55
N SER A 39 12.67 -1.15 -10.45
CA SER A 39 11.71 -1.88 -11.28
C SER A 39 12.06 -1.79 -12.76
N VAL A 40 11.90 -2.90 -13.44
CA VAL A 40 12.09 -2.98 -14.90
C VAL A 40 10.81 -3.50 -15.51
N TYR A 41 10.24 -2.76 -16.46
CA TYR A 41 8.96 -3.10 -17.07
C TYR A 41 8.84 -2.44 -18.44
N GLU A 42 7.85 -2.85 -19.21
CA GLU A 42 7.54 -2.26 -20.50
C GLU A 42 6.41 -1.26 -20.36
N TRP A 43 6.59 -0.08 -20.93
CA TRP A 43 5.55 0.95 -21.02
C TRP A 43 5.74 1.70 -22.34
N ASP A 44 4.64 1.87 -23.12
CA ASP A 44 4.67 2.50 -24.44
C ASP A 44 5.73 1.89 -25.37
N ASP A 45 5.79 0.57 -25.42
CA ASP A 45 6.70 -0.23 -26.26
C ASP A 45 8.19 -0.06 -25.92
N ASP A 46 8.51 0.61 -24.81
CA ASP A 46 9.89 0.78 -24.34
C ASP A 46 10.12 0.10 -23.00
N ILE A 47 11.32 -0.40 -22.80
CA ILE A 47 11.74 -0.95 -21.51
C ILE A 47 12.13 0.20 -20.60
N GLN A 48 11.45 0.28 -19.46
CA GLN A 48 11.69 1.29 -18.44
C GLN A 48 12.47 0.69 -17.28
N GLU A 49 13.38 1.51 -16.72
CA GLU A 49 14.12 1.18 -15.50
C GLU A 49 13.86 2.32 -14.53
N THR A 50 13.17 2.04 -13.45
CA THR A 50 12.68 3.10 -12.56
C THR A 50 12.98 2.78 -11.10
N LYS A 51 13.55 3.78 -10.40
CA LYS A 51 13.60 3.74 -8.93
C LYS A 51 12.21 4.07 -8.42
N GLU A 52 11.69 3.20 -7.59
CA GLU A 52 10.36 3.37 -7.00
C GLU A 52 10.40 3.16 -5.49
N PHE A 53 9.28 3.48 -4.84
CA PHE A 53 9.08 3.23 -3.41
C PHE A 53 7.87 2.33 -3.27
N GLU A 54 8.12 1.12 -2.78
CA GLU A 54 7.07 0.15 -2.51
C GLU A 54 6.45 0.44 -1.15
N ILE A 55 5.12 0.53 -1.12
CA ILE A 55 4.37 0.69 0.13
C ILE A 55 3.63 -0.61 0.41
N THR A 56 3.78 -1.10 1.63
CA THR A 56 3.09 -2.29 2.12
C THR A 56 2.11 -1.84 3.20
N ILE A 57 0.83 -1.94 2.89
CA ILE A 57 -0.26 -1.44 3.72
C ILE A 57 -0.87 -2.61 4.47
N LYS A 58 -0.93 -2.52 5.81
CA LYS A 58 -1.56 -3.54 6.64
C LYS A 58 -2.83 -2.99 7.24
N SER A 59 -3.94 -3.68 6.99
CA SER A 59 -5.27 -3.20 7.33
C SER A 59 -6.24 -4.37 7.59
N LYS A 60 -7.51 -4.04 7.72
CA LYS A 60 -8.59 -5.01 7.86
C LYS A 60 -9.12 -5.42 6.49
N PRO A 61 -9.54 -6.68 6.32
CA PRO A 61 -10.18 -7.12 5.06
C PRO A 61 -11.40 -6.27 4.67
N GLU A 62 -12.16 -5.78 5.63
CA GLU A 62 -13.37 -4.97 5.39
C GLU A 62 -13.05 -3.63 4.69
N PHE A 63 -11.81 -3.15 4.82
CA PHE A 63 -11.40 -1.85 4.24
C PHE A 63 -10.84 -1.97 2.83
N LYS A 64 -10.89 -3.15 2.23
CA LYS A 64 -10.27 -3.38 0.91
C LYS A 64 -10.76 -2.39 -0.15
N ASP A 65 -12.07 -2.23 -0.29
CA ASP A 65 -12.63 -1.38 -1.35
C ASP A 65 -12.31 0.10 -1.11
N ASP A 66 -12.39 0.56 0.13
CA ASP A 66 -12.03 1.92 0.50
C ASP A 66 -10.55 2.20 0.22
N LEU A 67 -9.69 1.22 0.50
CA LEU A 67 -8.25 1.34 0.25
C LEU A 67 -7.94 1.40 -1.24
N ILE A 68 -8.58 0.57 -2.04
CA ILE A 68 -8.40 0.57 -3.49
C ILE A 68 -8.85 1.93 -4.07
N ASP A 69 -9.99 2.43 -3.64
CA ASP A 69 -10.47 3.75 -4.06
C ASP A 69 -9.49 4.86 -3.67
N PHE A 70 -8.98 4.82 -2.45
CA PHE A 70 -7.99 5.79 -1.98
C PHE A 70 -6.73 5.77 -2.84
N LEU A 71 -6.24 4.57 -3.15
CA LEU A 71 -5.02 4.42 -3.96
C LEU A 71 -5.23 4.93 -5.38
N HIS A 72 -6.37 4.67 -6.00
CA HIS A 72 -6.68 5.22 -7.33
C HIS A 72 -6.73 6.75 -7.32
N LYS A 73 -7.30 7.34 -6.29
CA LYS A 73 -7.42 8.81 -6.20
C LYS A 73 -6.10 9.51 -5.93
N ASN A 74 -5.16 8.84 -5.27
CA ASN A 74 -3.94 9.46 -4.77
C ASN A 74 -2.66 9.00 -5.45
N SER A 75 -2.73 8.04 -6.36
CA SER A 75 -1.56 7.54 -7.07
C SER A 75 -1.07 8.52 -8.12
N THR A 76 0.27 8.57 -8.31
CA THR A 76 0.89 9.31 -9.38
C THR A 76 0.73 8.62 -10.73
N TYR A 77 0.59 7.30 -10.72
CA TYR A 77 0.53 6.50 -11.95
C TYR A 77 -0.86 6.46 -12.57
N ASP A 78 -0.92 6.42 -13.90
CA ASP A 78 -2.17 6.19 -14.63
C ASP A 78 -2.74 4.81 -14.32
N VAL A 79 -1.85 3.80 -14.27
CA VAL A 79 -2.21 2.43 -13.90
C VAL A 79 -1.41 2.07 -12.65
N PRO A 80 -1.94 2.37 -11.46
CA PRO A 80 -1.22 2.07 -10.23
C PRO A 80 -1.12 0.56 -9.99
N GLN A 81 0.03 0.12 -9.48
CA GLN A 81 0.16 -1.23 -8.97
C GLN A 81 -0.66 -1.34 -7.69
N ILE A 82 -1.69 -2.18 -7.70
CA ILE A 82 -2.49 -2.47 -6.51
C ILE A 82 -2.67 -3.97 -6.47
N ILE A 83 -1.88 -4.64 -5.67
CA ILE A 83 -2.02 -6.08 -5.45
C ILE A 83 -2.29 -6.31 -3.98
N TYR A 84 -3.05 -7.35 -3.66
CA TYR A 84 -3.43 -7.59 -2.28
C TYR A 84 -3.62 -9.06 -1.98
N LYS A 85 -3.50 -9.36 -0.70
CA LYS A 85 -3.65 -10.72 -0.18
C LYS A 85 -4.05 -10.65 1.28
N LYS A 86 -4.78 -11.68 1.74
CA LYS A 86 -5.03 -11.87 3.16
C LYS A 86 -3.93 -12.74 3.74
N TYR A 87 -3.44 -12.36 4.91
CA TYR A 87 -2.46 -13.12 5.67
C TYR A 87 -3.03 -13.51 7.01
N HIS A 88 -2.62 -14.65 7.52
CA HIS A 88 -2.88 -15.00 8.91
C HIS A 88 -1.92 -14.20 9.78
N ALA A 89 -2.47 -13.61 10.85
CA ALA A 89 -1.67 -12.88 11.81
C ALA A 89 -1.74 -13.56 13.17
N GLU A 90 -0.64 -13.47 13.91
CA GLU A 90 -0.59 -13.91 15.31
C GLU A 90 -1.55 -13.03 16.10
N ILE A 91 -2.14 -13.59 17.18
CA ILE A 91 -3.24 -12.97 17.91
C ILE A 91 -2.91 -11.58 18.47
N LYS A 92 -1.71 -11.36 18.97
CA LYS A 92 -1.32 -10.07 19.56
C LYS A 92 -1.28 -8.98 18.49
N TYR A 93 -0.72 -9.29 17.33
CA TYR A 93 -0.66 -8.34 16.22
C TYR A 93 -2.05 -8.07 15.65
N TYR A 94 -2.84 -9.12 15.48
CA TYR A 94 -4.23 -9.03 15.03
C TYR A 94 -5.05 -8.11 15.93
N ASP A 95 -4.94 -8.30 17.26
CA ASP A 95 -5.65 -7.48 18.23
C ASP A 95 -5.20 -6.02 18.17
N TRP A 96 -3.90 -5.79 18.09
CA TRP A 96 -3.36 -4.44 17.97
C TRP A 96 -3.91 -3.73 16.73
N LEU A 97 -3.86 -4.40 15.59
CA LEU A 97 -4.34 -3.84 14.32
C LEU A 97 -5.82 -3.48 14.42
N ASN A 98 -6.64 -4.38 14.94
CA ASN A 98 -8.08 -4.16 15.03
C ASN A 98 -8.46 -3.11 16.06
N LYS A 99 -7.63 -2.87 17.06
CA LYS A 99 -7.86 -1.76 18.02
C LYS A 99 -7.40 -0.42 17.46
N THR A 100 -6.42 -0.43 16.56
CA THR A 100 -5.84 0.78 15.98
C THR A 100 -6.78 1.39 14.94
N ILE A 101 -7.44 0.57 14.20
CA ILE A 101 -8.37 0.98 13.14
C ILE A 101 -9.74 0.23 13.29
#